data_d6be2ba24399dd54e5e18a72a1301d89
#
_entry.id   d6be2ba24399dd54e5e18a72a1301d89
#
_cell.length_a   1.000
_cell.length_b   1.000
_cell.length_c   1.000
_cell.angle_alpha   90.00
_cell.angle_beta   90.00
_cell.angle_gamma   90.00
#
_symmetry.space_group_name_H-M   'P 1'
#
loop_
_entity.id
_entity.type
_entity.pdbx_description
1 polymer ?
#
loop_
_entity_poly.entity_id
_entity_poly.type
_entity_poly.pdbx_seq_one_letter_code
_entity_poly.pdbx_strand_id
1 'polypeptide(L)' 'MGRIIYKVLIDGNEVAIFYELDDAMIFIKGLCEKYYNQIKAGLNFTIKEEVEDDK' A
#
# COMPACT_ATOMS: atom_id res chain seq x y z
N MET A 1 -13.79 10.96 -15.82
CA MET A 1 -12.34 10.85 -15.93
C MET A 1 -11.79 10.07 -14.76
N GLY A 2 -11.00 9.04 -15.02
CA GLY A 2 -10.46 8.22 -13.96
C GLY A 2 -9.24 8.83 -13.30
N ARG A 3 -8.93 8.38 -12.11
CA ARG A 3 -7.71 8.74 -11.42
C ARG A 3 -6.99 7.47 -10.99
N ILE A 4 -5.68 7.57 -10.85
CA ILE A 4 -4.89 6.45 -10.38
C ILE A 4 -4.88 6.44 -8.86
N ILE A 5 -5.15 5.30 -8.27
CA ILE A 5 -5.04 5.10 -6.83
C ILE A 5 -4.02 4.02 -6.55
N TYR A 6 -3.45 4.06 -5.37
CA TYR A 6 -2.44 3.11 -4.93
C TYR A 6 -2.95 2.42 -3.68
N LYS A 7 -3.21 1.13 -3.81
CA LYS A 7 -3.70 0.32 -2.69
C LYS A 7 -2.54 -0.38 -2.04
N VAL A 8 -2.45 -0.25 -0.72
CA VAL A 8 -1.44 -0.97 0.05
C VAL A 8 -2.07 -2.24 0.59
N LEU A 9 -1.42 -3.35 0.33
CA LEU A 9 -1.90 -4.65 0.79
C LEU A 9 -0.87 -5.32 1.69
N ILE A 10 -1.34 -5.95 2.74
CA ILE A 10 -0.52 -6.77 3.62
C ILE A 10 -1.03 -8.20 3.50
N ASP A 11 -0.17 -9.10 3.02
CA ASP A 11 -0.51 -10.50 2.75
C ASP A 11 -1.78 -10.64 1.90
N GLY A 12 -1.91 -9.75 0.91
CA GLY A 12 -3.06 -9.77 0.02
C GLY A 12 -4.29 -9.05 0.52
N ASN A 13 -4.27 -8.51 1.73
CA ASN A 13 -5.40 -7.78 2.30
C ASN A 13 -5.19 -6.28 2.18
N GLU A 14 -6.16 -5.58 1.60
CA GLU A 14 -6.09 -4.14 1.43
C GLU A 14 -6.24 -3.45 2.78
N VAL A 15 -5.25 -2.59 3.11
CA VAL A 15 -5.23 -1.89 4.40
C VAL A 15 -5.29 -0.38 4.26
N ALA A 16 -4.95 0.15 3.08
CA ALA A 16 -4.96 1.60 2.86
C ALA A 16 -5.05 1.91 1.38
N ILE A 17 -5.56 3.11 1.06
CA ILE A 17 -5.63 3.61 -0.31
C ILE A 17 -5.07 5.03 -0.32
N PHE A 18 -4.22 5.32 -1.30
CA PHE A 18 -3.62 6.64 -1.45
C PHE A 18 -3.79 7.11 -2.90
N TYR A 19 -3.84 8.43 -3.08
CA TYR A 19 -3.92 9.00 -4.41
C TYR A 19 -2.57 9.36 -4.98
N GLU A 20 -1.52 9.34 -4.16
CA GLU A 20 -0.16 9.61 -4.60
C GLU A 20 0.76 8.49 -4.17
N LEU A 21 1.67 8.11 -5.07
CA LEU A 21 2.60 7.02 -4.80
C LEU A 21 3.51 7.35 -3.62
N ASP A 22 3.95 8.61 -3.51
CA ASP A 22 4.83 9.03 -2.43
C ASP A 22 4.19 8.77 -1.06
N ASP A 23 2.89 9.05 -0.94
CA ASP A 23 2.17 8.83 0.30
C ASP A 23 2.10 7.34 0.64
N ALA A 24 1.86 6.51 -0.38
CA ALA A 24 1.84 5.06 -0.17
C ALA A 24 3.19 4.55 0.29
N MET A 25 4.27 5.07 -0.31
CA MET A 25 5.62 4.64 0.04
C MET A 25 5.99 5.06 1.46
N ILE A 26 5.60 6.27 1.87
CA ILE A 26 5.84 6.75 3.24
C ILE A 26 5.09 5.85 4.24
N PHE A 27 3.86 5.51 3.91
CA PHE A 27 3.06 4.62 4.76
C PHE A 27 3.74 3.26 4.93
N ILE A 28 4.20 2.69 3.82
CA ILE A 28 4.89 1.38 3.86
C ILE A 28 6.18 1.47 4.65
N LYS A 29 6.93 2.55 4.48
CA LYS A 29 8.17 2.74 5.23
C LYS A 29 7.91 2.72 6.73
N GLY A 30 6.86 3.42 7.18
CA GLY A 30 6.48 3.40 8.58
C GLY A 30 6.08 2.02 9.06
N LEU A 31 5.34 1.27 8.22
CA LEU A 31 4.96 -0.09 8.55
C LEU A 31 6.16 -1.01 8.61
N CYS A 32 7.12 -0.85 7.71
CA CYS A 32 8.33 -1.66 7.71
C CYS A 32 9.13 -1.48 8.99
N GLU A 33 9.21 -0.25 9.48
CA GLU A 33 9.90 0.02 10.74
C GLU A 33 9.14 -0.58 11.92
N LYS A 34 7.82 -0.44 11.92
CA LYS A 34 6.99 -0.92 13.03
C LYS A 34 6.89 -2.43 13.07
N TYR A 35 6.83 -3.08 11.91
CA TYR A 35 6.61 -4.53 11.82
C TYR A 35 7.83 -5.26 11.28
N TYR A 36 9.02 -4.76 11.57
CA TYR A 36 10.27 -5.33 11.07
C TYR A 36 10.39 -6.82 11.34
N ASN A 37 10.07 -7.26 12.56
CA ASN A 37 10.20 -8.67 12.92
C ASN A 37 9.22 -9.55 12.14
N GLN A 38 8.00 -9.05 11.89
CA GLN A 38 7.01 -9.79 11.12
C GLN A 38 7.43 -9.92 9.65
N ILE A 39 8.06 -8.88 9.11
CA ILE A 39 8.57 -8.93 7.73
C ILE A 39 9.64 -10.00 7.60
N LYS A 40 10.54 -10.09 8.57
CA LYS A 40 11.55 -11.13 8.58
C LYS A 40 10.93 -12.52 8.65
N ALA A 41 9.76 -12.62 9.27
CA ALA A 41 9.04 -13.89 9.39
C ALA A 41 8.18 -14.22 8.17
N GLY A 42 8.13 -13.32 7.16
CA GLY A 42 7.42 -13.61 5.92
C GLY A 42 6.24 -12.71 5.60
N LEU A 43 6.03 -11.63 6.36
CA LEU A 43 4.96 -10.69 6.06
C LEU A 43 5.30 -9.91 4.80
N ASN A 44 4.37 -9.86 3.85
CA ASN A 44 4.57 -9.20 2.56
C ASN A 44 3.74 -7.94 2.43
N PHE A 45 4.37 -6.87 1.95
CA PHE A 45 3.67 -5.63 1.59
C PHE A 45 3.68 -5.47 0.08
N THR A 46 2.56 -5.02 -0.46
CA THR A 46 2.41 -4.81 -1.90
C THR A 46 1.70 -3.50 -2.15
N ILE A 47 2.12 -2.77 -3.18
CA ILE A 47 1.37 -1.62 -3.68
C ILE A 47 0.74 -2.03 -4.99
N LYS A 48 -0.58 -1.89 -5.10
CA LYS A 48 -1.31 -2.20 -6.31
C LYS A 48 -1.84 -0.91 -6.92
N GLU A 49 -1.47 -0.65 -8.17
CA GLU A 49 -1.94 0.51 -8.90
C GLU A 49 -3.25 0.17 -9.60
N GLU A 50 -4.28 0.99 -9.38
CA GLU A 50 -5.56 0.80 -10.04
C GLU A 50 -6.10 2.14 -10.51
N VAL A 51 -7.00 2.10 -11.48
CA VAL A 51 -7.71 3.28 -11.95
C VAL A 51 -9.06 3.31 -11.30
N GLU A 52 -9.33 4.38 -10.54
CA GLU A 52 -10.64 4.60 -9.96
C GLU A 52 -11.45 5.42 -10.95
N ASP A 53 -12.57 4.87 -11.39
CA ASP A 53 -13.42 5.52 -12.35
C ASP A 53 -14.38 6.45 -11.63
N ASP A 54 -14.26 7.73 -11.91
CA ASP A 54 -15.07 8.76 -11.25
C ASP A 54 -16.27 9.06 -12.12
N LYS A 55 -17.43 8.69 -11.65
CA LYS A 55 -18.68 8.94 -12.37
C LYS A 55 -19.35 10.21 -11.94
#